data_6aa3fa8b72c5ab6eb2efe10d14e7dd62
#
_entry.id   6aa3fa8b72c5ab6eb2efe10d14e7dd62
#
_cell.length_a   1.000
_cell.length_b   1.000
_cell.length_c   1.000
_cell.angle_alpha   90.00
_cell.angle_beta   90.00
_cell.angle_gamma   90.00
#
_symmetry.space_group_name_H-M   'P 1'
#
loop_
_entity.id
_entity.type
_entity.pdbx_description
1 polymer ?
#
loop_
_entity_poly.entity_id
_entity_poly.type
_entity_poly.pdbx_seq_one_letter_code
_entity_poly.pdbx_strand_id
1 'polypeptide(L)'
;MYCARTAEVIAEFQKLRGLPTTGTCDHITWTTLVESSWVLGSRLLYLTSPHMRGDDVQAMQAVLAKLGFDCGRADGIFGSNTLRALTEFQQNYGITADGICGVNSIRALERTSSQSGNGPGIVTVREYETLLTSSDNTERPRIVIGCFDNSTRLTRLLVRELRSRGDDVMTIENADPHAHARTANSFSADLYIGVSNASTNATQFAYYETESFVSAGGRMAAELCAEFVRSSQSNHDVVSCGMQLPVLRETRMPAVMCTVGLSGNAESALGMISALAKAITQWNNQPI
;
A
#
# COMPACT_ATOMS: atom_id res chain seq x y z
N MET A 1 31.48 7.86 7.81
CA MET A 1 31.90 7.70 6.37
C MET A 1 31.02 6.59 5.79
N TYR A 2 30.34 6.86 4.68
CA TYR A 2 29.53 5.84 3.99
C TYR A 2 30.45 4.84 3.29
N CYS A 3 30.46 3.61 3.72
CA CYS A 3 31.35 2.57 3.17
C CYS A 3 30.50 1.39 2.59
N ALA A 4 31.15 0.45 1.92
CA ALA A 4 30.46 -0.70 1.32
C ALA A 4 29.62 -1.47 2.35
N ARG A 5 30.13 -1.69 3.56
CA ARG A 5 29.41 -2.33 4.66
C ARG A 5 28.14 -1.55 5.07
N THR A 6 28.21 -0.20 5.05
CA THR A 6 27.01 0.63 5.32
C THR A 6 25.96 0.43 4.24
N ALA A 7 26.38 0.38 2.97
CA ALA A 7 25.46 0.10 1.86
C ALA A 7 24.80 -1.27 1.95
N GLU A 8 25.56 -2.31 2.33
CA GLU A 8 25.03 -3.66 2.54
C GLU A 8 23.97 -3.70 3.65
N VAL A 9 24.25 -3.08 4.81
CA VAL A 9 23.30 -3.04 5.94
C VAL A 9 22.04 -2.25 5.57
N ILE A 10 22.18 -1.16 4.83
CA ILE A 10 21.02 -0.40 4.34
C ILE A 10 20.21 -1.23 3.35
N ALA A 11 20.85 -1.96 2.43
CA ALA A 11 20.16 -2.84 1.50
C ALA A 11 19.40 -3.96 2.21
N GLU A 12 19.99 -4.54 3.25
CA GLU A 12 19.32 -5.54 4.09
C GLU A 12 18.11 -4.94 4.82
N PHE A 13 18.27 -3.77 5.43
CA PHE A 13 17.15 -3.05 6.06
C PHE A 13 16.03 -2.74 5.05
N GLN A 14 16.37 -2.23 3.86
CA GLN A 14 15.42 -1.96 2.80
C GLN A 14 14.66 -3.23 2.40
N LYS A 15 15.36 -4.36 2.26
CA LYS A 15 14.75 -5.65 1.95
C LYS A 15 13.78 -6.09 3.05
N LEU A 16 14.18 -6.01 4.33
CA LEU A 16 13.32 -6.35 5.47
C LEU A 16 12.08 -5.47 5.56
N ARG A 17 12.18 -4.21 5.13
CA ARG A 17 11.08 -3.23 5.15
C ARG A 17 10.28 -3.18 3.85
N GLY A 18 10.53 -4.08 2.90
CA GLY A 18 9.83 -4.07 1.62
C GLY A 18 10.02 -2.76 0.85
N LEU A 19 11.21 -2.17 0.93
CA LEU A 19 11.61 -0.99 0.17
C LEU A 19 12.50 -1.39 -1.02
N PRO A 20 12.67 -0.51 -2.04
CA PRO A 20 13.64 -0.74 -3.11
C PRO A 20 15.05 -0.93 -2.53
N THR A 21 15.68 -2.07 -2.85
CA THR A 21 16.98 -2.47 -2.28
C THR A 21 18.12 -1.79 -3.02
N THR A 22 18.29 -0.50 -2.79
CA THR A 22 19.30 0.34 -3.47
C THR A 22 20.64 0.38 -2.72
N GLY A 23 20.66 0.04 -1.45
CA GLY A 23 21.80 0.24 -0.55
C GLY A 23 22.11 1.72 -0.26
N THR A 24 21.23 2.64 -0.68
CA THR A 24 21.38 4.08 -0.47
C THR A 24 20.31 4.57 0.49
N CYS A 25 20.71 5.36 1.49
CA CYS A 25 19.77 5.96 2.43
C CYS A 25 19.12 7.20 1.80
N ASP A 26 18.10 7.00 0.99
CA ASP A 26 17.25 8.05 0.45
C ASP A 26 16.23 8.53 1.50
N HIS A 27 15.40 9.51 1.12
CA HIS A 27 14.40 10.09 2.03
C HIS A 27 13.41 9.04 2.55
N ILE A 28 12.98 8.09 1.72
CA ILE A 28 12.04 7.03 2.11
C ILE A 28 12.70 6.09 3.10
N THR A 29 13.92 5.66 2.83
CA THR A 29 14.71 4.81 3.72
C THR A 29 14.97 5.49 5.06
N TRP A 30 15.35 6.77 5.05
CA TRP A 30 15.57 7.54 6.27
C TRP A 30 14.29 7.67 7.11
N THR A 31 13.17 8.01 6.50
CA THR A 31 11.89 8.13 7.20
C THR A 31 11.49 6.79 7.81
N THR A 32 11.64 5.68 7.08
CA THR A 32 11.35 4.34 7.59
C THR A 32 12.28 3.94 8.74
N LEU A 33 13.57 4.30 8.68
CA LEU A 33 14.51 4.10 9.79
C LEU A 33 14.08 4.84 11.06
N VAL A 34 13.66 6.10 10.91
CA VAL A 34 13.17 6.90 12.06
C VAL A 34 11.88 6.31 12.62
N GLU A 35 10.92 5.95 11.76
CA GLU A 35 9.67 5.32 12.16
C GLU A 35 9.89 3.98 12.86
N SER A 36 10.88 3.18 12.43
CA SER A 36 11.22 1.89 13.02
C SER A 36 11.94 1.97 14.37
N SER A 37 12.43 3.13 14.73
CA SER A 37 13.07 3.34 16.03
C SER A 37 12.07 3.42 17.21
N TRP A 38 10.79 3.61 16.91
CA TRP A 38 9.74 3.73 17.92
C TRP A 38 9.15 2.37 18.26
N VAL A 39 9.16 2.03 19.54
CA VAL A 39 8.55 0.80 20.08
C VAL A 39 7.32 1.18 20.91
N LEU A 40 6.27 0.37 20.86
CA LEU A 40 5.05 0.60 21.63
C LEU A 40 5.39 0.72 23.13
N GLY A 41 5.00 1.86 23.71
CA GLY A 41 5.31 2.22 25.09
C GLY A 41 6.48 3.19 25.25
N SER A 42 7.27 3.47 24.21
CA SER A 42 8.38 4.43 24.29
C SER A 42 7.91 5.89 24.34
N ARG A 43 6.70 6.17 23.87
CA ARG A 43 6.06 7.49 23.88
C ARG A 43 4.53 7.37 23.99
N LEU A 44 3.86 8.48 24.33
CA LEU A 44 2.41 8.58 24.24
C LEU A 44 1.98 8.66 22.79
N LEU A 45 0.93 7.92 22.41
CA LEU A 45 0.36 7.97 21.07
C LEU A 45 -1.00 8.65 21.12
N TYR A 46 -1.20 9.68 20.31
CA TYR A 46 -2.43 10.46 20.22
C TYR A 46 -2.52 11.19 18.88
N LEU A 47 -3.68 11.70 18.53
CA LEU A 47 -3.89 12.42 17.28
C LEU A 47 -3.15 13.77 17.30
N THR A 48 -2.29 13.99 16.31
CA THR A 48 -1.52 15.24 16.10
C THR A 48 -1.64 15.72 14.65
N SER A 49 -1.22 16.94 14.41
CA SER A 49 -1.03 17.45 13.05
C SER A 49 0.39 18.02 12.92
N PRO A 50 1.28 17.43 12.11
CA PRO A 50 1.10 16.23 11.30
C PRO A 50 0.90 14.97 12.17
N HIS A 51 0.28 13.92 11.60
CA HIS A 51 0.00 12.69 12.31
C HIS A 51 1.27 11.99 12.81
N MET A 52 1.20 11.40 14.01
CA MET A 52 2.27 10.54 14.52
C MET A 52 2.42 9.31 13.62
N ARG A 53 3.68 8.92 13.38
CA ARG A 53 4.04 7.76 12.54
C ARG A 53 5.07 6.90 13.26
N GLY A 54 5.00 5.60 13.07
CA GLY A 54 6.00 4.65 13.58
C GLY A 54 5.49 3.24 13.77
N ASP A 55 6.44 2.34 14.02
CA ASP A 55 6.15 0.93 14.31
C ASP A 55 5.35 0.76 15.61
N ASP A 56 5.50 1.69 16.55
CA ASP A 56 4.70 1.76 17.77
C ASP A 56 3.20 1.97 17.47
N VAL A 57 2.87 2.85 16.53
CA VAL A 57 1.50 3.06 16.07
C VAL A 57 0.99 1.82 15.34
N GLN A 58 1.81 1.24 14.45
CA GLN A 58 1.45 0.04 13.71
C GLN A 58 1.18 -1.15 14.63
N ALA A 59 2.03 -1.36 15.64
CA ALA A 59 1.84 -2.40 16.64
C ALA A 59 0.52 -2.24 17.41
N MET A 60 0.20 -1.01 17.84
CA MET A 60 -1.07 -0.71 18.49
C MET A 60 -2.26 -0.99 17.57
N GLN A 61 -2.21 -0.53 16.31
CA GLN A 61 -3.27 -0.77 15.32
C GLN A 61 -3.48 -2.27 15.07
N ALA A 62 -2.39 -3.05 14.96
CA ALA A 62 -2.46 -4.50 14.76
C ALA A 62 -3.17 -5.20 15.94
N VAL A 63 -2.90 -4.77 17.17
CA VAL A 63 -3.59 -5.30 18.36
C VAL A 63 -5.06 -4.90 18.37
N LEU A 64 -5.38 -3.63 18.11
CA LEU A 64 -6.77 -3.16 18.03
C LEU A 64 -7.57 -3.93 16.98
N ALA A 65 -7.00 -4.13 15.79
CA ALA A 65 -7.63 -4.89 14.71
C ALA A 65 -7.90 -6.36 15.07
N LYS A 66 -6.97 -7.02 15.79
CA LYS A 66 -7.16 -8.38 16.32
C LYS A 66 -8.28 -8.45 17.35
N LEU A 67 -8.46 -7.40 18.15
CA LEU A 67 -9.51 -7.28 19.16
C LEU A 67 -10.87 -6.88 18.57
N GLY A 68 -10.95 -6.65 17.25
CA GLY A 68 -12.18 -6.30 16.55
C GLY A 68 -12.47 -4.80 16.49
N PHE A 69 -11.54 -3.94 16.92
CA PHE A 69 -11.67 -2.48 16.81
C PHE A 69 -11.13 -1.99 15.47
N ASP A 70 -12.00 -1.37 14.68
CA ASP A 70 -11.67 -0.94 13.32
C ASP A 70 -10.85 0.36 13.30
N CYS A 71 -9.54 0.24 13.28
CA CYS A 71 -8.62 1.35 13.10
C CYS A 71 -8.27 1.65 11.62
N GLY A 72 -8.88 0.96 10.67
CA GLY A 72 -8.40 0.91 9.30
C GLY A 72 -7.18 0.00 9.16
N ARG A 73 -6.41 0.17 8.09
CA ARG A 73 -5.16 -0.60 7.91
C ARG A 73 -4.18 -0.30 9.04
N ALA A 74 -3.42 -1.31 9.45
CA ALA A 74 -2.30 -1.13 10.37
C ALA A 74 -1.11 -0.51 9.60
N ASP A 75 -1.24 0.77 9.27
CA ASP A 75 -0.32 1.53 8.43
C ASP A 75 0.75 2.30 9.23
N GLY A 76 0.65 2.27 10.57
CA GLY A 76 1.55 3.00 11.44
C GLY A 76 1.33 4.52 11.44
N ILE A 77 0.14 5.00 11.00
CA ILE A 77 -0.23 6.41 11.01
C ILE A 77 -1.39 6.63 11.98
N PHE A 78 -1.19 7.45 13.01
CA PHE A 78 -2.23 7.75 13.99
C PHE A 78 -3.24 8.74 13.42
N GLY A 79 -4.21 8.25 12.67
CA GLY A 79 -5.28 9.03 12.06
C GLY A 79 -6.58 9.00 12.88
N SER A 80 -7.65 9.60 12.32
CA SER A 80 -8.97 9.66 12.95
C SER A 80 -9.59 8.27 13.19
N ASN A 81 -9.38 7.31 12.30
CA ASN A 81 -9.87 5.93 12.50
C ASN A 81 -9.16 5.26 13.69
N THR A 82 -7.84 5.47 13.80
CA THR A 82 -7.05 4.96 14.94
C THR A 82 -7.52 5.58 16.25
N LEU A 83 -7.77 6.89 16.27
CA LEU A 83 -8.33 7.58 17.45
C LEU A 83 -9.67 6.96 17.85
N ARG A 84 -10.60 6.78 16.90
CA ARG A 84 -11.91 6.19 17.17
C ARG A 84 -11.77 4.78 17.76
N ALA A 85 -11.02 3.90 17.09
CA ALA A 85 -10.80 2.52 17.53
C ALA A 85 -10.18 2.44 18.94
N LEU A 86 -9.18 3.29 19.21
CA LEU A 86 -8.58 3.37 20.55
C LEU A 86 -9.59 3.82 21.61
N THR A 87 -10.38 4.85 21.31
CA THR A 87 -11.41 5.36 22.23
C THR A 87 -12.49 4.30 22.51
N GLU A 88 -12.96 3.60 21.49
CA GLU A 88 -13.89 2.48 21.61
C GLU A 88 -13.31 1.35 22.46
N PHE A 89 -12.04 0.98 22.24
CA PHE A 89 -11.35 0.00 23.07
C PHE A 89 -11.28 0.43 24.55
N GLN A 90 -10.87 1.68 24.81
CA GLN A 90 -10.78 2.23 26.15
C GLN A 90 -12.14 2.18 26.88
N GLN A 91 -13.23 2.55 26.19
CA GLN A 91 -14.60 2.47 26.71
C GLN A 91 -14.98 1.02 27.04
N ASN A 92 -14.77 0.09 26.11
CA ASN A 92 -15.12 -1.31 26.28
C ASN A 92 -14.31 -2.00 27.38
N TYR A 93 -13.04 -1.59 27.56
CA TYR A 93 -12.18 -2.11 28.62
C TYR A 93 -12.45 -1.48 29.99
N GLY A 94 -13.18 -0.36 30.04
CA GLY A 94 -13.51 0.33 31.27
C GLY A 94 -12.41 1.21 31.87
N ILE A 95 -11.52 1.74 30.98
CA ILE A 95 -10.52 2.76 31.34
C ILE A 95 -10.92 4.12 30.78
N THR A 96 -10.21 5.18 31.17
CA THR A 96 -10.47 6.53 30.67
C THR A 96 -10.37 6.56 29.13
N ALA A 97 -11.47 6.92 28.48
CA ALA A 97 -11.58 6.98 27.02
C ALA A 97 -11.17 8.37 26.50
N ASP A 98 -9.89 8.69 26.63
CA ASP A 98 -9.29 9.96 26.24
C ASP A 98 -8.67 9.95 24.83
N GLY A 99 -8.64 8.77 24.18
CA GLY A 99 -8.00 8.60 22.86
C GLY A 99 -6.48 8.71 22.89
N ILE A 100 -5.88 8.62 24.10
CA ILE A 100 -4.42 8.65 24.28
C ILE A 100 -3.94 7.25 24.66
N CYS A 101 -3.06 6.66 23.84
CA CYS A 101 -2.42 5.40 24.18
C CYS A 101 -1.25 5.65 25.14
N GLY A 102 -1.55 5.71 26.42
CA GLY A 102 -0.58 5.77 27.51
C GLY A 102 -0.41 4.43 28.20
N VAL A 103 0.28 4.43 29.35
CA VAL A 103 0.65 3.21 30.09
C VAL A 103 -0.56 2.33 30.43
N ASN A 104 -1.71 2.93 30.78
CA ASN A 104 -2.93 2.18 31.12
C ASN A 104 -3.51 1.49 29.89
N SER A 105 -3.59 2.19 28.76
CA SER A 105 -4.06 1.63 27.49
C SER A 105 -3.15 0.52 26.99
N ILE A 106 -1.84 0.69 27.10
CA ILE A 106 -0.85 -0.33 26.71
C ILE A 106 -1.01 -1.60 27.54
N ARG A 107 -1.08 -1.50 28.85
CA ARG A 107 -1.31 -2.65 29.74
C ARG A 107 -2.63 -3.36 29.46
N ALA A 108 -3.67 -2.59 29.14
CA ALA A 108 -4.97 -3.14 28.75
C ALA A 108 -4.85 -3.92 27.43
N LEU A 109 -4.21 -3.35 26.40
CA LEU A 109 -3.97 -3.99 25.11
C LEU A 109 -3.16 -5.29 25.27
N GLU A 110 -2.07 -5.27 26.02
CA GLU A 110 -1.22 -6.45 26.27
C GLU A 110 -2.00 -7.59 26.95
N ARG A 111 -2.78 -7.28 27.98
CA ARG A 111 -3.60 -8.29 28.69
C ARG A 111 -4.66 -8.91 27.79
N THR A 112 -5.32 -8.10 26.95
CA THR A 112 -6.40 -8.57 26.09
C THR A 112 -5.86 -9.32 24.89
N SER A 113 -4.75 -8.86 24.31
CA SER A 113 -4.13 -9.52 23.13
C SER A 113 -3.58 -10.90 23.44
N SER A 114 -3.12 -11.14 24.67
CA SER A 114 -2.66 -12.47 25.10
C SER A 114 -3.78 -13.52 25.17
N GLN A 115 -5.03 -13.09 25.19
CA GLN A 115 -6.24 -13.95 25.26
C GLN A 115 -6.94 -14.06 23.90
N SER A 116 -6.55 -13.28 22.88
CA SER A 116 -7.16 -13.30 21.55
C SER A 116 -6.51 -14.38 20.64
N GLY A 117 -7.34 -15.02 19.81
CA GLY A 117 -6.88 -16.04 18.85
C GLY A 117 -6.01 -15.47 17.72
N ASN A 118 -5.47 -16.37 16.87
CA ASN A 118 -4.63 -16.05 15.70
C ASN A 118 -5.47 -15.83 14.42
N GLY A 119 -6.72 -15.39 14.52
CA GLY A 119 -7.58 -15.11 13.36
C GLY A 119 -7.14 -13.88 12.57
N PRO A 120 -7.60 -13.74 11.31
CA PRO A 120 -7.38 -12.52 10.51
C PRO A 120 -8.01 -11.34 11.23
N GLY A 121 -7.32 -10.19 11.23
CA GLY A 121 -7.86 -8.95 11.80
C GLY A 121 -9.10 -8.47 11.05
N ILE A 122 -9.96 -7.69 11.71
CA ILE A 122 -11.22 -7.16 11.15
C ILE A 122 -11.01 -6.42 9.82
N VAL A 123 -9.86 -5.79 9.64
CA VAL A 123 -9.51 -5.04 8.42
C VAL A 123 -9.40 -5.94 7.20
N THR A 124 -8.79 -7.12 7.36
CA THR A 124 -8.67 -8.11 6.27
C THR A 124 -10.05 -8.63 5.86
N VAL A 125 -10.91 -8.94 6.84
CA VAL A 125 -12.29 -9.38 6.58
C VAL A 125 -13.08 -8.31 5.83
N ARG A 126 -12.97 -7.06 6.26
CA ARG A 126 -13.65 -5.92 5.61
C ARG A 126 -13.14 -5.67 4.18
N GLU A 127 -11.83 -5.78 3.94
CA GLU A 127 -11.29 -5.64 2.58
C GLU A 127 -11.90 -6.70 1.65
N TYR A 128 -11.98 -7.96 2.10
CA TYR A 128 -12.65 -9.02 1.35
C TYR A 128 -14.13 -8.74 1.11
N GLU A 129 -14.88 -8.30 2.13
CA GLU A 129 -16.29 -7.94 1.99
C GLU A 129 -16.48 -6.79 0.99
N THR A 130 -15.61 -5.78 1.04
CA THR A 130 -15.66 -4.66 0.09
C THR A 130 -15.40 -5.13 -1.33
N LEU A 131 -14.44 -6.00 -1.55
CA LEU A 131 -14.14 -6.57 -2.86
C LEU A 131 -15.32 -7.41 -3.39
N LEU A 132 -15.94 -8.23 -2.54
CA LEU A 132 -17.12 -9.03 -2.90
C LEU A 132 -18.32 -8.16 -3.28
N THR A 133 -18.58 -7.09 -2.53
CA THR A 133 -19.72 -6.18 -2.80
C THR A 133 -19.47 -5.24 -3.97
N SER A 134 -18.20 -4.95 -4.30
CA SER A 134 -17.85 -4.14 -5.47
C SER A 134 -18.15 -4.86 -6.79
N SER A 135 -18.15 -6.20 -6.79
CA SER A 135 -18.50 -7.00 -7.98
C SER A 135 -19.97 -6.87 -8.41
N ASP A 136 -20.87 -6.51 -7.48
CA ASP A 136 -22.30 -6.31 -7.74
C ASP A 136 -22.65 -4.86 -8.17
N ASN A 137 -21.67 -3.95 -8.14
CA ASN A 137 -21.91 -2.55 -8.45
C ASN A 137 -21.93 -2.33 -9.97
N THR A 138 -23.04 -1.79 -10.50
CA THR A 138 -23.22 -1.45 -11.93
C THR A 138 -22.53 -0.14 -12.32
N GLU A 139 -21.97 0.59 -11.36
CA GLU A 139 -21.21 1.81 -11.65
C GLU A 139 -19.82 1.46 -12.21
N ARG A 140 -19.37 2.28 -13.17
CA ARG A 140 -18.02 2.12 -13.74
C ARG A 140 -16.97 2.37 -12.67
N PRO A 141 -16.00 1.45 -12.47
CA PRO A 141 -14.95 1.65 -11.50
C PRO A 141 -14.08 2.87 -11.85
N ARG A 142 -13.76 3.65 -10.84
CA ARG A 142 -12.91 4.83 -10.92
C ARG A 142 -11.46 4.43 -10.74
N ILE A 143 -10.68 4.59 -11.78
CA ILE A 143 -9.27 4.20 -11.80
C ILE A 143 -8.40 5.45 -11.70
N VAL A 144 -7.38 5.39 -10.87
CA VAL A 144 -6.34 6.43 -10.81
C VAL A 144 -5.02 5.86 -11.30
N ILE A 145 -4.46 6.52 -12.32
CA ILE A 145 -3.12 6.21 -12.85
C ILE A 145 -2.15 7.29 -12.42
N GLY A 146 -1.17 6.90 -11.58
CA GLY A 146 -0.12 7.78 -11.08
C GLY A 146 1.16 7.69 -11.90
N CYS A 147 1.79 8.82 -12.20
CA CYS A 147 3.07 8.93 -12.90
C CYS A 147 4.09 9.63 -11.98
N PHE A 148 5.18 8.96 -11.62
CA PHE A 148 6.18 9.44 -10.66
C PHE A 148 7.40 10.10 -11.30
N ASP A 149 7.70 9.75 -12.55
CA ASP A 149 8.91 10.15 -13.27
C ASP A 149 8.61 10.42 -14.76
N ASN A 150 9.64 10.29 -15.60
CA ASN A 150 9.50 10.43 -17.06
C ASN A 150 8.69 9.30 -17.73
N SER A 151 7.95 8.48 -16.98
CA SER A 151 7.04 7.44 -17.51
C SER A 151 5.76 8.01 -18.16
N THR A 152 5.68 9.33 -18.32
CA THR A 152 4.54 10.08 -18.87
C THR A 152 4.02 9.51 -20.20
N ARG A 153 4.93 9.04 -21.09
CA ARG A 153 4.53 8.44 -22.38
C ARG A 153 3.76 7.14 -22.18
N LEU A 154 4.26 6.25 -21.33
CA LEU A 154 3.64 4.96 -20.99
C LEU A 154 2.29 5.18 -20.33
N THR A 155 2.25 6.06 -19.33
CA THR A 155 1.04 6.45 -18.61
C THR A 155 -0.02 7.00 -19.54
N ARG A 156 0.32 7.93 -20.45
CA ARG A 156 -0.63 8.50 -21.41
C ARG A 156 -1.20 7.47 -22.38
N LEU A 157 -0.39 6.54 -22.85
CA LEU A 157 -0.84 5.46 -23.73
C LEU A 157 -1.77 4.49 -22.98
N LEU A 158 -1.44 4.13 -21.74
CA LEU A 158 -2.29 3.29 -20.88
C LEU A 158 -3.63 3.94 -20.63
N VAL A 159 -3.64 5.23 -20.24
CA VAL A 159 -4.87 6.01 -20.01
C VAL A 159 -5.74 6.07 -21.26
N ARG A 160 -5.13 6.32 -22.44
CA ARG A 160 -5.85 6.32 -23.70
C ARG A 160 -6.49 4.97 -24.00
N GLU A 161 -5.77 3.90 -23.77
CA GLU A 161 -6.26 2.53 -23.97
C GLU A 161 -7.43 2.20 -23.03
N LEU A 162 -7.31 2.52 -21.73
CA LEU A 162 -8.37 2.30 -20.74
C LEU A 162 -9.62 3.13 -21.09
N ARG A 163 -9.47 4.41 -21.42
CA ARG A 163 -10.60 5.27 -21.83
C ARG A 163 -11.28 4.78 -23.10
N SER A 164 -10.52 4.20 -24.05
CA SER A 164 -11.12 3.62 -25.27
C SER A 164 -11.99 2.40 -24.97
N ARG A 165 -11.77 1.74 -23.83
CA ARG A 165 -12.58 0.63 -23.33
C ARG A 165 -13.76 1.09 -22.47
N GLY A 166 -13.85 2.39 -22.21
CA GLY A 166 -14.93 3.01 -21.46
C GLY A 166 -14.70 3.14 -19.96
N ASP A 167 -13.48 2.91 -19.49
CA ASP A 167 -13.10 3.08 -18.07
C ASP A 167 -13.06 4.57 -17.68
N ASP A 168 -13.47 4.89 -16.45
CA ASP A 168 -13.32 6.23 -15.85
C ASP A 168 -11.94 6.36 -15.24
N VAL A 169 -11.06 7.12 -15.91
CA VAL A 169 -9.64 7.19 -15.55
C VAL A 169 -9.19 8.61 -15.26
N MET A 170 -8.70 8.85 -14.04
CA MET A 170 -8.00 10.06 -13.63
C MET A 170 -6.49 9.83 -13.63
N THR A 171 -5.72 10.87 -13.97
CA THR A 171 -4.25 10.83 -13.95
C THR A 171 -3.68 11.77 -12.92
N ILE A 172 -2.59 11.36 -12.27
CA ILE A 172 -1.81 12.18 -11.36
C ILE A 172 -0.36 12.18 -11.85
N GLU A 173 0.17 13.36 -12.17
CA GLU A 173 1.57 13.56 -12.53
C GLU A 173 2.26 14.32 -11.38
N ASN A 174 2.93 13.61 -10.50
CA ASN A 174 3.64 14.18 -9.35
C ASN A 174 4.78 13.24 -8.93
N ALA A 175 5.85 13.77 -8.38
CA ALA A 175 6.95 12.97 -7.80
C ALA A 175 6.69 12.57 -6.33
N ASP A 176 5.76 13.26 -5.64
CA ASP A 176 5.44 13.01 -4.23
C ASP A 176 4.43 11.86 -4.08
N PRO A 177 4.83 10.69 -3.51
CA PRO A 177 3.95 9.56 -3.29
C PRO A 177 2.79 9.89 -2.32
N HIS A 178 3.00 10.80 -1.38
CA HIS A 178 1.95 11.24 -0.46
C HIS A 178 0.87 12.06 -1.17
N ALA A 179 1.25 12.88 -2.16
CA ALA A 179 0.29 13.61 -2.98
C ALA A 179 -0.57 12.66 -3.81
N HIS A 180 0.03 11.60 -4.37
CA HIS A 180 -0.71 10.54 -5.08
C HIS A 180 -1.76 9.88 -4.19
N ALA A 181 -1.37 9.43 -2.99
CA ALA A 181 -2.28 8.79 -2.06
C ALA A 181 -3.42 9.72 -1.62
N ARG A 182 -3.11 10.98 -1.27
CA ARG A 182 -4.13 11.98 -0.90
C ARG A 182 -5.13 12.21 -2.03
N THR A 183 -4.66 12.37 -3.26
CA THR A 183 -5.53 12.66 -4.41
C THR A 183 -6.39 11.44 -4.76
N ALA A 184 -5.83 10.23 -4.79
CA ALA A 184 -6.56 8.99 -5.04
C ALA A 184 -7.65 8.75 -3.97
N ASN A 185 -7.32 8.97 -2.70
CA ASN A 185 -8.27 8.86 -1.58
C ASN A 185 -9.41 9.90 -1.69
N SER A 186 -9.10 11.15 -2.08
CA SER A 186 -10.10 12.22 -2.24
C SER A 186 -11.03 11.96 -3.43
N PHE A 187 -10.52 11.34 -4.49
CA PHE A 187 -11.30 10.92 -5.65
C PHE A 187 -12.15 9.69 -5.35
N SER A 188 -11.93 9.02 -4.23
CA SER A 188 -12.56 7.74 -3.87
C SER A 188 -12.38 6.72 -4.99
N ALA A 189 -11.15 6.54 -5.45
CA ALA A 189 -10.83 5.58 -6.51
C ALA A 189 -11.11 4.15 -6.04
N ASP A 190 -11.50 3.29 -6.97
CA ASP A 190 -11.69 1.85 -6.73
C ASP A 190 -10.39 1.07 -6.93
N LEU A 191 -9.49 1.59 -7.80
CA LEU A 191 -8.16 1.04 -8.05
C LEU A 191 -7.14 2.16 -8.29
N TYR A 192 -5.97 2.03 -7.70
CA TYR A 192 -4.80 2.89 -7.96
C TYR A 192 -3.68 2.09 -8.64
N ILE A 193 -3.14 2.61 -9.74
CA ILE A 193 -1.96 2.06 -10.41
C ILE A 193 -0.90 3.16 -10.53
N GLY A 194 0.18 3.04 -9.78
CA GLY A 194 1.36 3.89 -9.94
C GLY A 194 2.28 3.33 -11.03
N VAL A 195 2.84 4.19 -11.86
CA VAL A 195 3.78 3.80 -12.93
C VAL A 195 5.08 4.56 -12.78
N SER A 196 6.18 3.82 -12.77
CA SER A 196 7.54 4.35 -12.80
C SER A 196 8.43 3.54 -13.73
N ASN A 197 9.56 4.11 -14.15
CA ASN A 197 10.55 3.41 -14.96
C ASN A 197 11.54 2.66 -14.07
N ALA A 198 11.86 1.43 -14.42
CA ALA A 198 12.95 0.69 -13.80
C ALA A 198 14.29 1.09 -14.43
N SER A 199 15.36 1.02 -13.64
CA SER A 199 16.73 1.11 -14.14
C SER A 199 17.24 -0.19 -14.78
N THR A 200 16.48 -1.28 -14.62
CA THR A 200 16.77 -2.62 -15.12
C THR A 200 15.71 -3.06 -16.13
N ASN A 201 15.93 -4.19 -16.83
CA ASN A 201 14.93 -4.76 -17.75
C ASN A 201 13.81 -5.54 -17.01
N ALA A 202 13.89 -5.68 -15.70
CA ALA A 202 12.85 -6.35 -14.91
C ALA A 202 11.63 -5.45 -14.72
N THR A 203 10.44 -6.02 -14.82
CA THR A 203 9.18 -5.35 -14.50
C THR A 203 8.63 -5.89 -13.20
N GLN A 204 8.26 -4.99 -12.30
CA GLN A 204 7.80 -5.33 -10.96
C GLN A 204 6.43 -4.73 -10.69
N PHE A 205 5.54 -5.54 -10.13
CA PHE A 205 4.24 -5.13 -9.63
C PHE A 205 4.22 -5.27 -8.11
N ALA A 206 4.27 -4.14 -7.41
CA ALA A 206 4.30 -4.11 -5.96
C ALA A 206 2.92 -3.79 -5.40
N TYR A 207 2.53 -4.49 -4.34
CA TYR A 207 1.33 -4.22 -3.53
C TYR A 207 1.70 -4.01 -2.07
N TYR A 208 0.78 -3.46 -1.27
CA TYR A 208 1.06 -3.22 0.14
C TYR A 208 1.03 -4.52 0.94
N GLU A 209 2.14 -4.78 1.64
CA GLU A 209 2.31 -5.94 2.53
C GLU A 209 3.18 -5.58 3.72
N THR A 210 2.76 -6.05 4.90
CA THR A 210 3.50 -6.01 6.16
C THR A 210 3.46 -7.39 6.81
N GLU A 211 4.17 -7.60 7.92
CA GLU A 211 4.11 -8.86 8.68
C GLU A 211 2.69 -9.21 9.17
N SER A 212 1.86 -8.20 9.43
CA SER A 212 0.53 -8.36 10.02
C SER A 212 -0.64 -8.14 9.05
N PHE A 213 -0.39 -7.62 7.85
CA PHE A 213 -1.44 -7.27 6.89
C PHE A 213 -0.94 -7.39 5.46
N VAL A 214 -1.76 -8.00 4.60
CA VAL A 214 -1.57 -8.06 3.15
C VAL A 214 -2.82 -7.47 2.49
N SER A 215 -2.66 -6.48 1.61
CA SER A 215 -3.77 -5.98 0.81
C SER A 215 -4.19 -7.05 -0.20
N ALA A 216 -5.35 -7.67 0.03
CA ALA A 216 -5.85 -8.74 -0.81
C ALA A 216 -6.14 -8.23 -2.23
N GLY A 217 -6.87 -7.12 -2.37
CA GLY A 217 -7.17 -6.52 -3.66
C GLY A 217 -5.93 -6.01 -4.39
N GLY A 218 -4.97 -5.41 -3.66
CA GLY A 218 -3.70 -4.97 -4.23
C GLY A 218 -2.88 -6.15 -4.76
N ARG A 219 -2.78 -7.26 -3.99
CA ARG A 219 -2.08 -8.47 -4.41
C ARG A 219 -2.71 -9.08 -5.67
N MET A 220 -4.04 -9.23 -5.69
CA MET A 220 -4.74 -9.79 -6.84
C MET A 220 -4.55 -8.94 -8.09
N ALA A 221 -4.66 -7.62 -7.99
CA ALA A 221 -4.42 -6.71 -9.12
C ALA A 221 -2.96 -6.80 -9.61
N ALA A 222 -1.98 -6.91 -8.70
CA ALA A 222 -0.56 -7.06 -9.05
C ALA A 222 -0.28 -8.40 -9.75
N GLU A 223 -0.84 -9.50 -9.24
CA GLU A 223 -0.72 -10.84 -9.82
C GLU A 223 -1.34 -10.90 -11.22
N LEU A 224 -2.55 -10.34 -11.42
CA LEU A 224 -3.18 -10.21 -12.73
C LEU A 224 -2.30 -9.41 -13.73
N CYS A 225 -1.83 -8.25 -13.31
CA CYS A 225 -0.93 -7.46 -14.15
C CYS A 225 0.34 -8.23 -14.54
N ALA A 226 0.93 -8.95 -13.58
CA ALA A 226 2.12 -9.76 -13.82
C ALA A 226 1.83 -10.92 -14.77
N GLU A 227 0.70 -11.61 -14.64
CA GLU A 227 0.30 -12.72 -15.51
C GLU A 227 0.09 -12.27 -16.96
N PHE A 228 -0.67 -11.19 -17.17
CA PHE A 228 -0.92 -10.65 -18.51
C PHE A 228 0.34 -10.16 -19.18
N VAL A 229 1.26 -9.52 -18.44
CA VAL A 229 2.55 -9.06 -18.99
C VAL A 229 3.45 -10.24 -19.33
N ARG A 230 3.56 -11.28 -18.48
CA ARG A 230 4.31 -12.52 -18.80
C ARG A 230 3.76 -13.21 -20.04
N SER A 231 2.44 -13.30 -20.18
CA SER A 231 1.80 -13.93 -21.34
C SER A 231 2.03 -13.17 -22.65
N SER A 232 2.23 -11.84 -22.58
CA SER A 232 2.44 -10.99 -23.76
C SER A 232 3.90 -10.85 -24.14
N GLN A 233 4.85 -11.15 -23.25
CA GLN A 233 6.29 -10.89 -23.45
C GLN A 233 7.13 -12.03 -22.87
N SER A 234 7.45 -13.00 -23.69
CA SER A 234 8.15 -14.25 -23.29
C SER A 234 9.57 -14.06 -22.73
N ASN A 235 10.18 -12.88 -22.85
CA ASN A 235 11.58 -12.61 -22.47
C ASN A 235 11.71 -11.54 -21.36
N HIS A 236 10.61 -11.15 -20.68
CA HIS A 236 10.67 -10.18 -19.58
C HIS A 236 10.65 -10.90 -18.23
N ASP A 237 11.57 -10.49 -17.36
CA ASP A 237 11.52 -10.87 -15.95
C ASP A 237 10.43 -10.03 -15.28
N VAL A 238 9.32 -10.70 -14.88
CA VAL A 238 8.13 -10.06 -14.30
C VAL A 238 7.86 -10.67 -12.94
N VAL A 239 7.86 -9.82 -11.91
CA VAL A 239 7.67 -10.21 -10.51
C VAL A 239 6.52 -9.44 -9.89
N SER A 240 5.69 -10.13 -9.09
CA SER A 240 4.78 -9.48 -8.12
C SER A 240 5.35 -9.66 -6.71
N CYS A 241 5.32 -8.60 -5.90
CA CYS A 241 5.86 -8.66 -4.54
C CYS A 241 5.19 -7.67 -3.59
N GLY A 242 5.22 -8.01 -2.30
CA GLY A 242 4.81 -7.11 -1.23
C GLY A 242 5.85 -6.03 -0.97
N MET A 243 5.42 -4.77 -0.83
CA MET A 243 6.27 -3.63 -0.51
C MET A 243 5.56 -2.62 0.39
N GLN A 244 6.34 -1.87 1.20
CA GLN A 244 5.83 -0.83 2.09
C GLN A 244 6.08 0.59 1.54
N LEU A 245 5.88 0.77 0.24
CA LEU A 245 6.02 2.08 -0.39
C LEU A 245 4.98 3.06 0.17
N PRO A 246 5.32 4.34 0.39
CA PRO A 246 4.41 5.33 0.96
C PRO A 246 3.07 5.44 0.24
N VAL A 247 3.07 5.40 -1.09
CA VAL A 247 1.83 5.45 -1.87
C VAL A 247 0.94 4.22 -1.64
N LEU A 248 1.53 3.01 -1.54
CA LEU A 248 0.78 1.78 -1.29
C LEU A 248 0.25 1.71 0.15
N ARG A 249 1.01 2.26 1.09
CA ARG A 249 0.66 2.33 2.51
C ARG A 249 -0.51 3.28 2.78
N GLU A 250 -0.53 4.45 2.13
CA GLU A 250 -1.47 5.53 2.42
C GLU A 250 -2.73 5.53 1.56
N THR A 251 -2.76 4.76 0.46
CA THR A 251 -3.99 4.55 -0.34
C THR A 251 -4.98 3.67 0.40
N ARG A 252 -6.27 4.01 0.33
CA ARG A 252 -7.35 3.28 1.02
C ARG A 252 -7.98 2.18 0.16
N MET A 253 -7.85 2.30 -1.16
CA MET A 253 -8.30 1.32 -2.14
C MET A 253 -7.18 0.31 -2.47
N PRO A 254 -7.47 -0.79 -3.17
CA PRO A 254 -6.46 -1.63 -3.82
C PRO A 254 -5.49 -0.80 -4.64
N ALA A 255 -4.19 -1.00 -4.42
CA ALA A 255 -3.15 -0.21 -5.05
C ALA A 255 -1.98 -1.07 -5.51
N VAL A 256 -1.49 -0.78 -6.70
CA VAL A 256 -0.34 -1.44 -7.31
C VAL A 256 0.67 -0.40 -7.77
N MET A 257 1.94 -0.61 -7.47
CA MET A 257 3.05 0.15 -8.05
C MET A 257 3.71 -0.67 -9.13
N CYS A 258 3.62 -0.20 -10.36
CA CYS A 258 4.21 -0.83 -11.54
C CYS A 258 5.53 -0.14 -11.87
N THR A 259 6.64 -0.83 -11.65
CA THR A 259 7.98 -0.38 -12.04
C THR A 259 8.36 -1.12 -13.33
N VAL A 260 8.38 -0.40 -14.45
CA VAL A 260 8.50 -0.98 -15.79
C VAL A 260 9.95 -0.96 -16.28
N GLY A 261 10.48 -2.14 -16.56
CA GLY A 261 11.73 -2.31 -17.29
C GLY A 261 11.49 -2.15 -18.80
N LEU A 262 11.94 -1.06 -19.37
CA LEU A 262 11.85 -0.84 -20.81
C LEU A 262 13.09 -1.41 -21.50
N SER A 263 12.99 -2.58 -22.11
CA SER A 263 13.93 -2.99 -23.16
C SER A 263 13.59 -2.23 -24.44
N GLY A 264 14.15 -1.05 -24.61
CA GLY A 264 14.36 -0.20 -25.80
C GLY A 264 13.48 -0.27 -27.07
N ASN A 265 12.48 -1.14 -27.15
CA ASN A 265 11.68 -1.37 -28.34
C ASN A 265 10.24 -0.86 -28.16
N ALA A 266 9.79 0.02 -29.06
CA ALA A 266 8.44 0.60 -29.02
C ALA A 266 7.32 -0.46 -29.11
N GLU A 267 7.56 -1.58 -29.75
CA GLU A 267 6.63 -2.69 -29.91
C GLU A 267 6.42 -3.41 -28.56
N SER A 268 7.47 -3.62 -27.78
CA SER A 268 7.41 -4.17 -26.42
C SER A 268 6.60 -3.27 -25.49
N ALA A 269 6.77 -1.95 -25.59
CA ALA A 269 5.99 -1.00 -24.78
C ALA A 269 4.48 -1.05 -25.11
N LEU A 270 4.11 -1.16 -26.39
CA LEU A 270 2.71 -1.28 -26.80
C LEU A 270 2.08 -2.60 -26.34
N GLY A 271 2.83 -3.71 -26.44
CA GLY A 271 2.40 -5.01 -25.92
C GLY A 271 2.12 -4.97 -24.41
N MET A 272 3.01 -4.34 -23.65
CA MET A 272 2.84 -4.15 -22.19
C MET A 272 1.61 -3.31 -21.86
N ILE A 273 1.39 -2.18 -22.57
CA ILE A 273 0.22 -1.33 -22.35
C ILE A 273 -1.07 -2.10 -22.59
N SER A 274 -1.13 -2.87 -23.70
CA SER A 274 -2.29 -3.70 -24.02
C SER A 274 -2.55 -4.78 -22.94
N ALA A 275 -1.47 -5.40 -22.45
CA ALA A 275 -1.53 -6.40 -21.38
C ALA A 275 -2.04 -5.78 -20.06
N LEU A 276 -1.47 -4.66 -19.65
CA LEU A 276 -1.91 -3.93 -18.45
C LEU A 276 -3.37 -3.49 -18.53
N ALA A 277 -3.77 -2.92 -19.68
CA ALA A 277 -5.17 -2.51 -19.86
C ALA A 277 -6.14 -3.70 -19.78
N LYS A 278 -5.77 -4.86 -20.33
CA LYS A 278 -6.58 -6.09 -20.20
C LYS A 278 -6.65 -6.56 -18.76
N ALA A 279 -5.54 -6.59 -18.05
CA ALA A 279 -5.50 -6.99 -16.64
C ALA A 279 -6.40 -6.09 -15.78
N ILE A 280 -6.30 -4.77 -15.95
CA ILE A 280 -7.13 -3.79 -15.23
C ILE A 280 -8.61 -3.98 -15.57
N THR A 281 -8.96 -4.16 -16.85
CA THR A 281 -10.35 -4.41 -17.26
C THR A 281 -10.88 -5.72 -16.68
N GLN A 282 -10.06 -6.77 -16.62
CA GLN A 282 -10.45 -8.03 -16.01
C GLN A 282 -10.65 -7.90 -14.50
N TRP A 283 -9.75 -7.19 -13.81
CA TRP A 283 -9.89 -6.91 -12.37
C TRP A 283 -11.17 -6.15 -12.08
N ASN A 284 -11.52 -5.15 -12.90
CA ASN A 284 -12.75 -4.37 -12.77
C ASN A 284 -14.03 -5.24 -12.92
N ASN A 285 -13.98 -6.28 -13.76
CA ASN A 285 -15.13 -7.14 -14.03
C ASN A 285 -15.28 -8.29 -13.03
N GLN A 286 -14.18 -8.69 -12.40
CA GLN A 286 -14.13 -9.78 -11.41
C GLN A 286 -13.01 -9.51 -10.41
N PRO A 287 -13.21 -8.65 -9.39
CA PRO A 287 -12.17 -8.35 -8.41
C PRO A 287 -11.86 -9.51 -7.46
N ILE A 288 -12.73 -10.54 -7.40
CA ILE A 288 -12.52 -11.82 -6.68
C ILE A 288 -13.15 -12.95 -7.48
#